data_60a1d42c3b71718cc4050b2ca7079645
#
_entry.id   60a1d42c3b71718cc4050b2ca7079645
#
_cell.length_a   1.000
_cell.length_b   1.000
_cell.length_c   1.000
_cell.angle_alpha   90.00
_cell.angle_beta   90.00
_cell.angle_gamma   90.00
#
_symmetry.space_group_name_H-M   'P 1'
#
loop_
_entity.id
_entity.type
_entity.pdbx_description
1 polymer ?
#
loop_
_entity_poly.entity_id
_entity_poly.type
_entity_poly.pdbx_seq_one_letter_code
_entity_poly.pdbx_strand_id
1 'polypeptide(L)'
;MSVEFKGMNTSTERVGSSFSGYPMLLFILALLVLVVWNVAGNIPPDGAAKAVKLTFVGLIIFPLLVLAFLAAGFFMIQPNQATVITLFGEYRGTERREGLRWVWPWMMKNKMSVRAHNIHSERVKINDLRGNPIELACN
;
A
#
# COMPACT_ATOMS: atom_id res chain seq x y z
N MET A 1 34.17 -25.91 -16.88
CA MET A 1 33.01 -26.55 -16.24
C MET A 1 32.16 -25.45 -15.63
N SER A 2 31.21 -24.97 -16.41
CA SER A 2 30.31 -23.91 -15.96
C SER A 2 29.27 -24.53 -15.04
N VAL A 3 29.38 -24.28 -13.76
CA VAL A 3 28.32 -24.62 -12.80
C VAL A 3 27.17 -23.66 -13.05
N GLU A 4 26.23 -24.11 -13.83
CA GLU A 4 24.98 -23.41 -14.05
C GLU A 4 24.22 -23.41 -12.71
N PHE A 5 24.27 -22.31 -11.99
CA PHE A 5 23.41 -22.08 -10.83
C PHE A 5 21.94 -21.91 -11.30
N LYS A 6 21.39 -23.00 -11.80
CA LYS A 6 19.99 -23.12 -12.12
C LYS A 6 19.23 -23.28 -10.81
N GLY A 7 18.84 -22.19 -10.21
CA GLY A 7 18.04 -22.29 -8.99
C GLY A 7 17.96 -21.04 -8.12
N MET A 8 18.68 -19.98 -8.44
CA MET A 8 18.30 -18.71 -7.86
C MET A 8 17.06 -18.25 -8.60
N ASN A 9 15.90 -18.52 -8.03
CA ASN A 9 14.73 -17.74 -8.35
C ASN A 9 15.10 -16.30 -8.04
N THR A 10 15.65 -15.59 -9.01
CA THR A 10 15.66 -14.15 -8.96
C THR A 10 14.20 -13.77 -8.81
N SER A 11 13.81 -13.49 -7.59
CA SER A 11 12.53 -12.93 -7.33
C SER A 11 12.50 -11.64 -8.15
N THR A 12 11.92 -11.71 -9.33
CA THR A 12 11.71 -10.56 -10.16
C THR A 12 10.80 -9.65 -9.35
N GLU A 13 11.41 -8.62 -8.80
CA GLU A 13 10.70 -7.62 -8.04
C GLU A 13 9.64 -7.02 -8.97
N ARG A 14 8.41 -7.41 -8.77
CA ARG A 14 7.30 -6.84 -9.53
C ARG A 14 7.02 -5.47 -8.96
N VAL A 15 7.02 -4.49 -9.84
CA VAL A 15 6.56 -3.14 -9.47
C VAL A 15 5.10 -3.25 -9.03
N GLY A 16 4.82 -2.85 -7.80
CA GLY A 16 3.46 -2.86 -7.28
C GLY A 16 2.55 -1.97 -8.14
N SER A 17 1.39 -2.48 -8.48
CA SER A 17 0.39 -1.68 -9.17
C SER A 17 -0.30 -0.75 -8.16
N SER A 18 0.34 0.36 -7.86
CA SER A 18 -0.26 1.43 -7.09
C SER A 18 -0.63 2.59 -8.01
N PHE A 19 -1.77 3.18 -7.76
CA PHE A 19 -2.19 4.38 -8.47
C PHE A 19 -1.62 5.61 -7.77
N SER A 20 -1.36 6.66 -8.55
CA SER A 20 -1.02 7.96 -7.98
C SER A 20 -2.15 8.42 -7.05
N GLY A 21 -1.82 8.86 -5.84
CA GLY A 21 -2.81 9.30 -4.86
C GLY A 21 -3.48 10.62 -5.24
N TYR A 22 -2.82 11.47 -6.01
CA TYR A 22 -3.35 12.80 -6.37
C TYR A 22 -4.63 12.76 -7.21
N PRO A 23 -4.71 12.03 -8.34
CA PRO A 23 -5.95 11.94 -9.10
C PRO A 23 -7.06 11.24 -8.32
N MET A 24 -6.71 10.31 -7.45
CA MET A 24 -7.68 9.63 -6.60
C MET A 24 -8.23 10.55 -5.52
N LEU A 25 -7.39 11.42 -4.97
CA LEU A 25 -7.81 12.46 -4.02
C LEU A 25 -8.77 13.45 -4.69
N LEU A 26 -8.47 13.88 -5.91
CA LEU A 26 -9.35 14.72 -6.71
C LEU A 26 -10.70 14.06 -6.97
N PHE A 27 -10.69 12.78 -7.29
CA PHE A 27 -11.91 11.99 -7.49
C PHE A 27 -12.78 11.92 -6.23
N ILE A 28 -12.17 11.67 -5.08
CA ILE A 28 -12.87 11.63 -3.79
C ILE A 28 -13.46 13.01 -3.46
N LEU A 29 -12.71 14.08 -3.69
CA LEU A 29 -13.17 15.43 -3.46
C LEU A 29 -14.34 15.79 -4.37
N ALA A 30 -14.29 15.44 -5.65
CA ALA A 30 -15.39 15.63 -6.59
C ALA A 30 -16.65 14.85 -6.16
N LEU A 31 -16.47 13.62 -5.70
CA LEU A 31 -17.56 12.78 -5.22
C LEU A 31 -18.17 13.36 -3.94
N LEU A 32 -17.35 13.90 -3.04
CA LEU A 32 -17.82 14.59 -1.84
C LEU A 32 -18.66 15.82 -2.19
N VAL A 33 -18.21 16.65 -3.12
CA VAL A 33 -18.95 17.82 -3.60
C VAL A 33 -20.29 17.39 -4.21
N LEU A 34 -20.30 16.32 -4.99
CA LEU A 34 -21.51 15.78 -5.59
C LEU A 34 -22.51 15.29 -4.54
N VAL A 35 -22.04 14.62 -3.49
CA VAL A 35 -22.87 14.19 -2.36
C VAL A 35 -23.48 15.39 -1.65
N VAL A 36 -22.68 16.40 -1.33
CA VAL A 36 -23.16 17.64 -0.68
C VAL A 36 -24.19 18.34 -1.57
N TRP A 37 -23.94 18.44 -2.86
CA TRP A 37 -24.88 19.03 -3.82
C TRP A 37 -26.21 18.29 -3.86
N ASN A 38 -26.15 16.96 -3.88
CA ASN A 38 -27.34 16.10 -3.90
C ASN A 38 -28.16 16.24 -2.61
N VAL A 39 -27.48 16.28 -1.45
CA VAL A 39 -28.12 16.49 -0.15
C VAL A 39 -28.79 17.85 -0.09
N ALA A 40 -28.09 18.91 -0.51
CA ALA A 40 -28.61 20.27 -0.48
C ALA A 40 -29.82 20.47 -1.40
N GLY A 41 -29.83 19.77 -2.57
CA GLY A 41 -30.91 19.90 -3.54
C GLY A 41 -32.14 19.03 -3.26
N ASN A 42 -32.02 18.00 -2.45
CA ASN A 42 -33.07 17.01 -2.23
C ASN A 42 -33.53 16.90 -0.77
N ILE A 43 -33.42 17.96 0.02
CA ILE A 43 -33.86 17.94 1.40
C ILE A 43 -35.36 17.67 1.43
N PRO A 44 -35.83 16.56 2.04
CA PRO A 44 -37.25 16.25 2.08
C PRO A 44 -38.01 17.26 2.96
N PRO A 45 -39.21 17.69 2.56
CA PRO A 45 -40.01 18.58 3.37
C PRO A 45 -40.44 17.92 4.69
N ASP A 46 -40.70 18.72 5.71
CA ASP A 46 -41.02 18.26 7.06
C ASP A 46 -42.22 17.30 7.15
N GLY A 47 -43.12 17.34 6.17
CA GLY A 47 -44.28 16.45 6.03
C GLY A 47 -44.05 15.19 5.21
N ALA A 48 -42.84 14.95 4.73
CA ALA A 48 -42.56 13.80 3.85
C ALA A 48 -42.78 12.45 4.57
N ALA A 49 -43.31 11.49 3.82
CA ALA A 49 -43.53 10.13 4.31
C ALA A 49 -42.24 9.52 4.86
N LYS A 50 -42.35 8.65 5.87
CA LYS A 50 -41.19 7.95 6.48
C LYS A 50 -40.33 7.24 5.46
N ALA A 51 -40.93 6.66 4.40
CA ALA A 51 -40.22 6.01 3.31
C ALA A 51 -39.27 6.96 2.58
N VAL A 52 -39.73 8.19 2.27
CA VAL A 52 -38.91 9.22 1.60
C VAL A 52 -37.73 9.64 2.45
N LYS A 53 -37.96 9.84 3.75
CA LYS A 53 -36.86 10.17 4.70
C LYS A 53 -35.86 9.05 4.81
N LEU A 54 -36.32 7.80 4.84
CA LEU A 54 -35.43 6.62 4.91
C LEU A 54 -34.59 6.47 3.64
N THR A 55 -35.20 6.68 2.47
CA THR A 55 -34.47 6.67 1.19
C THR A 55 -33.42 7.77 1.14
N PHE A 56 -33.75 8.95 1.63
CA PHE A 56 -32.83 10.10 1.68
C PHE A 56 -31.64 9.82 2.59
N VAL A 57 -31.87 9.23 3.76
CA VAL A 57 -30.80 8.80 4.69
C VAL A 57 -29.91 7.76 4.03
N GLY A 58 -30.49 6.78 3.36
CA GLY A 58 -29.72 5.78 2.61
C GLY A 58 -28.86 6.39 1.51
N LEU A 59 -29.40 7.37 0.81
CA LEU A 59 -28.70 8.10 -0.26
C LEU A 59 -27.52 8.94 0.25
N ILE A 60 -27.51 9.29 1.53
CA ILE A 60 -26.37 9.95 2.20
C ILE A 60 -25.38 8.93 2.74
N ILE A 61 -25.86 7.91 3.44
CA ILE A 61 -25.01 6.94 4.11
C ILE A 61 -24.20 6.12 3.13
N PHE A 62 -24.81 5.68 2.04
CA PHE A 62 -24.16 4.85 1.04
C PHE A 62 -22.91 5.51 0.43
N PRO A 63 -22.98 6.72 -0.14
CA PRO A 63 -21.78 7.36 -0.68
C PRO A 63 -20.76 7.76 0.39
N LEU A 64 -21.22 8.04 1.60
CA LEU A 64 -20.32 8.33 2.72
C LEU A 64 -19.50 7.09 3.11
N LEU A 65 -20.10 5.91 3.11
CA LEU A 65 -19.39 4.63 3.32
C LEU A 65 -18.40 4.37 2.19
N VAL A 66 -18.78 4.62 0.94
CA VAL A 66 -17.88 4.49 -0.22
C VAL A 66 -16.69 5.44 -0.09
N LEU A 67 -16.92 6.68 0.30
CA LEU A 67 -15.85 7.66 0.54
C LEU A 67 -14.89 7.21 1.64
N ALA A 68 -15.41 6.72 2.76
CA ALA A 68 -14.60 6.20 3.86
C ALA A 68 -13.77 4.98 3.42
N PHE A 69 -14.36 4.10 2.63
CA PHE A 69 -13.69 2.94 2.07
C PHE A 69 -12.56 3.34 1.12
N LEU A 70 -12.80 4.27 0.22
CA LEU A 70 -11.79 4.79 -0.70
C LEU A 70 -10.66 5.52 0.05
N ALA A 71 -11.01 6.28 1.09
CA ALA A 71 -10.03 6.98 1.92
C ALA A 71 -9.09 6.01 2.66
N ALA A 72 -9.57 4.84 3.05
CA ALA A 72 -8.74 3.81 3.68
C ALA A 72 -7.64 3.25 2.75
N GLY A 73 -7.78 3.41 1.45
CA GLY A 73 -6.79 2.99 0.45
C GLY A 73 -5.56 3.89 0.35
N PHE A 74 -5.60 5.10 0.91
CA PHE A 74 -4.47 6.01 0.85
C PHE A 74 -3.33 5.57 1.79
N PHE A 75 -2.12 5.72 1.30
CA PHE A 75 -0.92 5.57 2.11
C PHE A 75 0.20 6.47 1.57
N MET A 76 1.10 6.83 2.45
CA MET A 76 2.24 7.67 2.12
C MET A 76 3.52 6.86 2.26
N ILE A 77 4.38 6.94 1.26
CA ILE A 77 5.71 6.35 1.27
C ILE A 77 6.71 7.47 1.49
N GLN A 78 7.49 7.35 2.55
CA GLN A 78 8.57 8.28 2.85
C GLN A 78 9.81 7.92 2.02
N PRO A 79 10.71 8.90 1.76
CA PRO A 79 11.99 8.61 1.16
C PRO A 79 12.73 7.53 1.98
N ASN A 80 13.39 6.62 1.32
CA ASN A 80 14.06 5.45 1.90
C ASN A 80 13.14 4.40 2.54
N GLN A 81 11.86 4.41 2.19
CA GLN A 81 10.92 3.34 2.55
C GLN A 81 10.38 2.67 1.29
N ALA A 82 10.16 1.38 1.39
CA ALA A 82 9.41 0.62 0.40
C ALA A 82 8.19 -0.01 1.08
N THR A 83 7.10 -0.07 0.34
CA THR A 83 5.89 -0.73 0.83
C THR A 83 5.66 -2.00 0.03
N VAL A 84 5.65 -3.12 0.74
CA VAL A 84 5.29 -4.42 0.18
C VAL A 84 3.78 -4.54 0.22
N ILE A 85 3.19 -4.73 -0.93
CA ILE A 85 1.74 -4.89 -1.09
C ILE A 85 1.44 -6.38 -1.18
N THR A 86 0.66 -6.86 -0.23
CA THR A 86 0.20 -8.26 -0.21
C THR A 86 -1.32 -8.32 -0.27
N LEU A 87 -1.84 -9.27 -1.03
CA LEU A 87 -3.25 -9.55 -1.14
C LEU A 87 -3.52 -10.94 -0.56
N PHE A 88 -4.22 -11.02 0.57
CA PHE A 88 -4.51 -12.28 1.27
C PHE A 88 -3.28 -13.18 1.50
N GLY A 89 -2.13 -12.55 1.79
CA GLY A 89 -0.86 -13.27 1.96
C GLY A 89 -0.07 -13.52 0.68
N GLU A 90 -0.62 -13.21 -0.49
CA GLU A 90 0.08 -13.32 -1.77
C GLU A 90 0.82 -12.02 -2.08
N TYR A 91 2.10 -12.12 -2.44
CA TYR A 91 2.91 -10.98 -2.86
C TYR A 91 2.44 -10.42 -4.20
N ARG A 92 2.01 -9.17 -4.22
CA ARG A 92 1.55 -8.48 -5.44
C ARG A 92 2.58 -7.52 -6.02
N GLY A 93 3.48 -7.04 -5.22
CA GLY A 93 4.54 -6.15 -5.66
C GLY A 93 5.08 -5.27 -4.56
N THR A 94 6.18 -4.59 -4.85
CA THR A 94 6.81 -3.62 -3.96
C THR A 94 6.75 -2.24 -4.60
N GLU A 95 6.22 -1.26 -3.88
CA GLU A 95 6.18 0.12 -4.32
C GLU A 95 7.28 0.90 -3.61
N ARG A 96 8.16 1.52 -4.41
CA ARG A 96 9.27 2.34 -3.92
C ARG A 96 9.13 3.81 -4.26
N ARG A 97 8.12 4.16 -5.05
CA ARG A 97 7.89 5.55 -5.44
C ARG A 97 7.41 6.35 -4.24
N GLU A 98 8.10 7.40 -3.96
CA GLU A 98 7.79 8.32 -2.87
C GLU A 98 6.49 9.08 -3.14
N GLY A 99 5.84 9.50 -2.06
CA GLY A 99 4.67 10.35 -2.08
C GLY A 99 3.36 9.64 -1.76
N LEU A 100 2.27 10.31 -2.07
CA LEU A 100 0.93 9.82 -1.82
C LEU A 100 0.54 8.79 -2.88
N ARG A 101 0.25 7.59 -2.42
CA ARG A 101 -0.16 6.46 -3.27
C ARG A 101 -1.49 5.91 -2.80
N TRP A 102 -2.21 5.30 -3.72
CA TRP A 102 -3.47 4.65 -3.45
C TRP A 102 -3.46 3.20 -3.90
N VAL A 103 -3.92 2.31 -3.03
CA VAL A 103 -4.16 0.90 -3.32
C VAL A 103 -5.51 0.50 -2.77
N TRP A 104 -6.03 -0.61 -3.23
CA TRP A 104 -7.29 -1.14 -2.72
C TRP A 104 -7.21 -1.37 -1.20
N PRO A 105 -8.23 -0.96 -0.45
CA PRO A 105 -8.20 -0.98 1.01
C PRO A 105 -8.10 -2.37 1.63
N TRP A 106 -8.47 -3.42 0.92
CA TRP A 106 -8.29 -4.81 1.37
C TRP A 106 -6.87 -5.33 1.22
N MET A 107 -5.98 -4.62 0.53
CA MET A 107 -4.58 -5.00 0.42
C MET A 107 -3.81 -4.64 1.68
N MET A 108 -3.03 -5.58 2.18
CA MET A 108 -2.13 -5.33 3.31
C MET A 108 -0.90 -4.58 2.83
N LYS A 109 -0.50 -3.59 3.61
CA LYS A 109 0.62 -2.69 3.34
C LYS A 109 1.65 -2.87 4.44
N ASN A 110 2.76 -3.50 4.14
CA ASN A 110 3.89 -3.64 5.06
C ASN A 110 5.01 -2.69 4.65
N LYS A 111 5.24 -1.68 5.46
CA LYS A 111 6.32 -0.72 5.23
C LYS A 111 7.65 -1.31 5.68
N MET A 112 8.64 -1.28 4.80
CA MET A 112 10.00 -1.69 5.08
C MET A 112 10.93 -0.50 4.89
N SER A 113 11.86 -0.32 5.83
CA SER A 113 12.94 0.63 5.64
C SER A 113 13.95 0.07 4.65
N VAL A 114 14.15 0.77 3.55
CA VAL A 114 15.19 0.44 2.54
C VAL A 114 16.52 1.09 2.94
N ARG A 115 16.59 1.71 4.13
CA ARG A 115 17.90 2.08 4.65
C ARG A 115 18.76 0.84 4.54
N ALA A 116 19.80 0.93 3.71
CA ALA A 116 20.81 -0.08 3.71
C ALA A 116 21.19 -0.32 5.18
N HIS A 117 20.59 -1.31 5.76
CA HIS A 117 21.23 -2.00 6.84
C HIS A 117 22.51 -2.46 6.17
N ASN A 118 23.58 -1.72 6.39
CA ASN A 118 24.85 -2.36 6.37
C ASN A 118 24.71 -3.47 7.41
N ILE A 119 24.12 -4.55 6.96
CA ILE A 119 24.34 -5.80 7.62
C ILE A 119 25.85 -5.88 7.51
N HIS A 120 26.54 -5.47 8.57
CA HIS A 120 27.79 -6.11 8.83
C HIS A 120 27.38 -7.56 8.76
N SER A 121 27.59 -8.16 7.61
CA SER A 121 27.65 -9.60 7.56
C SER A 121 28.65 -9.87 8.67
N GLU A 122 28.11 -10.19 9.84
CA GLU A 122 28.95 -10.76 10.87
C GLU A 122 29.70 -11.81 10.12
N ARG A 123 30.96 -11.54 9.95
CA ARG A 123 31.85 -12.48 9.34
C ARG A 123 31.50 -13.79 9.98
N VAL A 124 30.76 -14.61 9.27
CA VAL A 124 30.60 -15.99 9.66
C VAL A 124 32.04 -16.42 9.77
N LYS A 125 32.54 -16.52 11.00
CA LYS A 125 33.81 -17.11 11.26
C LYS A 125 33.66 -18.53 10.77
N ILE A 126 33.99 -18.70 9.50
CA ILE A 126 34.15 -20.03 8.95
C ILE A 126 35.34 -20.55 9.71
N ASN A 127 35.06 -21.24 10.81
CA ASN A 127 36.05 -22.07 11.42
C ASN A 127 36.44 -23.08 10.36
N ASP A 128 37.52 -22.78 9.66
CA ASP A 128 38.09 -23.75 8.80
C ASP A 128 38.39 -25.00 9.66
N LEU A 129 38.01 -26.16 9.17
CA LEU A 129 38.16 -27.46 9.82
C LEU A 129 39.59 -27.74 10.32
N ARG A 130 40.56 -26.91 10.00
CA ARG A 130 41.95 -27.00 10.42
C ARG A 130 42.28 -26.18 11.70
N GLY A 131 41.33 -25.53 12.32
CA GLY A 131 41.52 -24.80 13.55
C GLY A 131 42.40 -23.53 13.45
N ASN A 132 42.78 -23.12 12.24
CA ASN A 132 43.46 -21.86 12.02
C ASN A 132 42.39 -20.80 11.75
N PRO A 133 42.32 -19.77 12.61
CA PRO A 133 41.50 -18.61 12.25
C PRO A 133 42.21 -17.95 11.05
N ILE A 134 41.73 -18.20 9.89
CA ILE A 134 42.10 -17.40 8.74
C ILE A 134 41.43 -16.05 8.98
N GLU A 135 42.13 -15.14 9.55
CA GLU A 135 41.76 -13.74 9.51
C GLU A 135 41.96 -13.29 8.08
N LEU A 136 40.94 -13.48 7.28
CA LEU A 136 40.81 -12.75 6.05
C LEU A 136 40.53 -11.30 6.42
N ALA A 137 41.56 -10.57 6.77
CA ALA A 137 41.51 -9.14 6.81
C ALA A 137 41.32 -8.66 5.37
N CYS A 138 40.09 -8.56 4.94
CA CYS A 138 39.74 -7.77 3.77
C CYS A 138 39.92 -6.29 4.16
N ASN A 139 41.09 -5.77 3.89
CA ASN A 139 41.29 -4.34 3.85
C ASN A 139 40.64 -3.78 2.60
#